data_4ea798946455375dc8a85836af73be0b
#
_entry.id   4ea798946455375dc8a85836af73be0b
#
_cell.length_a   1.000
_cell.length_b   1.000
_cell.length_c   1.000
_cell.angle_alpha   90.00
_cell.angle_beta   90.00
_cell.angle_gamma   90.00
#
_symmetry.space_group_name_H-M   'P 1'
#
loop_
_entity.id
_entity.type
_entity.pdbx_description
1 polymer ?
#
loop_
_entity_poly.entity_id
_entity_poly.type
_entity_poly.pdbx_seq_one_letter_code
_entity_poly.pdbx_strand_id
1 'polypeptide(L)'
;GDKLKGLGKNLPNQLAGISKIQEYLAHARAISDMQAPAPKNLEDPTYLNTQYNIAPQINAAEEQTALLARGLNANSTKRNNVRNNLAGLASGNQRNFNQLYADKFNRESQLQNMQTMANAKANQLNNNTIFDNENALLDFNNQKRNAKAKFASAITNDAMNLMTQRTNQRSQEAMLEALKP
;
A
#
# COMPACT_ATOMS: atom_id res chain seq x y z
N GLY A 1 -46.35 36.93 45.75
CA GLY A 1 -44.88 37.11 45.59
C GLY A 1 -44.09 35.82 45.51
N ASP A 2 -44.67 34.64 45.82
CA ASP A 2 -43.85 33.38 46.00
C ASP A 2 -43.67 32.50 44.72
N LYS A 3 -44.40 32.78 43.65
CA LYS A 3 -44.28 32.02 42.41
C LYS A 3 -43.02 32.35 41.58
N LEU A 4 -42.40 33.51 41.81
CA LEU A 4 -41.18 33.93 41.08
C LEU A 4 -39.90 33.44 41.74
N LYS A 5 -39.91 33.00 43.00
CA LYS A 5 -38.68 32.44 43.66
C LYS A 5 -38.36 31.04 43.26
N GLY A 6 -39.29 30.26 42.69
CA GLY A 6 -39.07 28.90 42.24
C GLY A 6 -38.42 28.81 40.82
N LEU A 7 -38.65 29.81 39.98
CA LEU A 7 -38.12 29.83 38.61
C LEU A 7 -36.61 30.09 38.54
N GLY A 8 -36.07 30.87 39.49
CA GLY A 8 -34.63 31.22 39.48
C GLY A 8 -33.68 30.06 39.90
N LYS A 9 -34.17 29.07 40.66
CA LYS A 9 -33.35 27.95 41.13
C LYS A 9 -33.17 26.81 40.09
N ASN A 10 -34.05 26.71 39.10
CA ASN A 10 -34.01 25.66 38.10
C ASN A 10 -33.31 26.08 36.79
N LEU A 11 -33.13 27.38 36.55
CA LEU A 11 -32.45 27.89 35.35
C LEU A 11 -31.01 27.42 35.20
N PRO A 12 -30.14 27.46 36.24
CA PRO A 12 -28.75 26.98 36.08
C PRO A 12 -28.66 25.48 35.79
N ASN A 13 -29.57 24.66 36.34
CA ASN A 13 -29.58 23.20 36.08
C ASN A 13 -30.10 22.88 34.68
N GLN A 14 -31.00 23.65 34.11
CA GLN A 14 -31.47 23.50 32.72
C GLN A 14 -30.40 23.93 31.74
N LEU A 15 -29.69 25.02 31.99
CA LEU A 15 -28.56 25.48 31.15
C LEU A 15 -27.40 24.49 31.19
N ALA A 16 -27.08 23.92 32.36
CA ALA A 16 -26.06 22.87 32.48
C ALA A 16 -26.44 21.59 31.72
N GLY A 17 -27.72 21.22 31.71
CA GLY A 17 -28.24 20.08 30.93
C GLY A 17 -28.12 20.31 29.42
N ILE A 18 -28.42 21.50 28.92
CA ILE A 18 -28.29 21.85 27.49
C ILE A 18 -26.82 21.84 27.07
N SER A 19 -25.94 22.39 27.90
CA SER A 19 -24.47 22.37 27.63
C SER A 19 -23.93 20.97 27.53
N LYS A 20 -24.35 20.06 28.41
CA LYS A 20 -23.95 18.64 28.38
C LYS A 20 -24.45 17.91 27.12
N ILE A 21 -25.67 18.17 26.69
CA ILE A 21 -26.23 17.60 25.47
C ILE A 21 -25.43 18.07 24.25
N GLN A 22 -25.03 19.33 24.18
CA GLN A 22 -24.20 19.84 23.09
C GLN A 22 -22.79 19.20 23.09
N GLU A 23 -22.21 19.01 24.27
CA GLU A 23 -20.93 18.30 24.42
C GLU A 23 -21.03 16.85 23.90
N TYR A 24 -22.09 16.13 24.27
CA TYR A 24 -22.34 14.78 23.76
C TYR A 24 -22.53 14.72 22.25
N LEU A 25 -23.26 15.66 21.68
CA LEU A 25 -23.44 15.75 20.23
C LEU A 25 -22.12 16.05 19.52
N ALA A 26 -21.27 16.91 20.08
CA ALA A 26 -19.95 17.20 19.54
C ALA A 26 -19.04 15.96 19.57
N HIS A 27 -19.01 15.22 20.69
CA HIS A 27 -18.25 13.97 20.79
C HIS A 27 -18.78 12.89 19.84
N ALA A 28 -20.08 12.73 19.72
CA ALA A 28 -20.69 11.77 18.79
C ALA A 28 -20.31 12.08 17.34
N ARG A 29 -20.33 13.36 16.95
CA ARG A 29 -19.89 13.82 15.63
C ARG A 29 -18.39 13.55 15.43
N ALA A 30 -17.54 13.91 16.38
CA ALA A 30 -16.11 13.66 16.30
C ALA A 30 -15.78 12.17 16.07
N ILE A 31 -16.50 11.25 16.73
CA ILE A 31 -16.34 9.81 16.52
C ILE A 31 -16.88 9.38 15.15
N SER A 32 -17.99 9.98 14.71
CA SER A 32 -18.56 9.71 13.39
C SER A 32 -17.62 10.14 12.27
N ASP A 33 -17.01 11.31 12.43
CA ASP A 33 -16.14 11.94 11.44
C ASP A 33 -14.71 11.37 11.42
N MET A 34 -14.40 10.42 12.30
CA MET A 34 -13.13 9.68 12.24
C MET A 34 -13.02 8.94 10.90
N GLN A 35 -11.98 9.27 10.13
CA GLN A 35 -11.71 8.65 8.83
C GLN A 35 -10.65 7.56 8.96
N ALA A 36 -10.86 6.46 8.25
CA ALA A 36 -9.85 5.42 8.13
C ALA A 36 -8.61 5.99 7.41
N PRO A 37 -7.39 5.53 7.77
CA PRO A 37 -6.20 5.90 7.04
C PRO A 37 -6.31 5.46 5.58
N ALA A 38 -5.81 6.31 4.66
CA ALA A 38 -5.75 5.95 3.26
C ALA A 38 -4.78 4.77 3.07
N PRO A 39 -5.16 3.74 2.30
CA PRO A 39 -4.26 2.62 2.03
C PRO A 39 -3.05 3.10 1.23
N LYS A 40 -1.88 2.54 1.53
CA LYS A 40 -0.68 2.71 0.72
C LYS A 40 -0.86 1.99 -0.61
N ASN A 41 -0.34 2.56 -1.68
CA ASN A 41 -0.39 1.95 -3.01
C ASN A 41 0.54 0.74 -3.10
N LEU A 42 0.16 -0.21 -3.93
CA LEU A 42 0.99 -1.37 -4.26
C LEU A 42 1.96 -1.00 -5.39
N GLU A 43 3.11 -1.68 -5.41
CA GLU A 43 4.08 -1.60 -6.50
C GLU A 43 3.58 -2.37 -7.72
N ASP A 44 3.68 -1.77 -8.89
CA ASP A 44 3.36 -2.43 -10.14
C ASP A 44 4.46 -3.42 -10.54
N PRO A 45 4.11 -4.54 -11.20
CA PRO A 45 5.10 -5.47 -11.71
C PRO A 45 5.98 -4.82 -12.78
N THR A 46 7.28 -5.06 -12.72
CA THR A 46 8.25 -4.57 -13.70
C THR A 46 8.27 -5.49 -14.90
N TYR A 47 8.10 -4.91 -16.10
CA TYR A 47 8.22 -5.62 -17.37
C TYR A 47 9.49 -5.16 -18.08
N LEU A 48 10.48 -6.06 -18.20
CA LEU A 48 11.68 -5.82 -18.95
C LEU A 48 11.55 -6.45 -20.34
N ASN A 49 12.14 -5.80 -21.35
CA ASN A 49 12.31 -6.47 -22.63
C ASN A 49 13.41 -7.54 -22.49
N THR A 50 13.00 -8.80 -22.42
CA THR A 50 13.91 -9.94 -22.25
C THR A 50 14.43 -10.51 -23.56
N GLN A 51 13.99 -9.96 -24.70
CA GLN A 51 14.49 -10.37 -26.02
C GLN A 51 15.73 -9.57 -26.40
N TYR A 52 16.79 -10.28 -26.79
CA TYR A 52 18.02 -9.69 -27.29
C TYR A 52 18.14 -9.92 -28.79
N ASN A 53 18.15 -8.83 -29.57
CA ASN A 53 18.24 -8.90 -31.04
C ASN A 53 19.71 -8.98 -31.47
N ILE A 54 20.12 -10.13 -32.05
CA ILE A 54 21.46 -10.35 -32.61
C ILE A 54 21.49 -10.26 -34.16
N ALA A 55 20.37 -9.92 -34.81
CA ALA A 55 20.32 -9.84 -36.25
C ALA A 55 21.37 -8.89 -36.86
N PRO A 56 21.66 -7.70 -36.28
CA PRO A 56 22.73 -6.84 -36.80
C PRO A 56 24.11 -7.49 -36.76
N GLN A 57 24.43 -8.25 -35.71
CA GLN A 57 25.71 -8.95 -35.56
C GLN A 57 25.83 -10.12 -36.52
N ILE A 58 24.73 -10.85 -36.75
CA ILE A 58 24.67 -11.93 -37.75
C ILE A 58 24.91 -11.37 -39.14
N ASN A 59 24.16 -10.31 -39.53
CA ASN A 59 24.29 -9.67 -40.84
C ASN A 59 25.74 -9.18 -41.09
N ALA A 60 26.35 -8.53 -40.09
CA ALA A 60 27.73 -8.07 -40.18
C ALA A 60 28.72 -9.22 -40.34
N ALA A 61 28.54 -10.34 -39.62
CA ALA A 61 29.39 -11.53 -39.76
C ALA A 61 29.23 -12.19 -41.14
N GLU A 62 28.03 -12.26 -41.68
CA GLU A 62 27.75 -12.78 -43.02
C GLU A 62 28.39 -11.91 -44.11
N GLU A 63 28.26 -10.57 -44.01
CA GLU A 63 28.85 -9.61 -44.92
C GLU A 63 30.38 -9.72 -44.91
N GLN A 64 30.99 -9.75 -43.75
CA GLN A 64 32.45 -9.95 -43.62
C GLN A 64 32.90 -11.24 -44.24
N THR A 65 32.15 -12.32 -44.05
CA THR A 65 32.45 -13.64 -44.66
C THR A 65 32.35 -13.57 -46.17
N ALA A 66 31.32 -12.92 -46.72
CA ALA A 66 31.17 -12.79 -48.16
C ALA A 66 32.35 -12.00 -48.79
N LEU A 67 32.82 -10.96 -48.11
CA LEU A 67 33.98 -10.17 -48.52
C LEU A 67 35.28 -11.02 -48.52
N LEU A 68 35.50 -11.80 -47.45
CA LEU A 68 36.67 -12.68 -47.37
C LEU A 68 36.61 -13.78 -48.40
N ALA A 69 35.47 -14.40 -48.66
CA ALA A 69 35.29 -15.41 -49.71
C ALA A 69 35.58 -14.84 -51.10
N ARG A 70 35.15 -13.62 -51.41
CA ARG A 70 35.45 -12.92 -52.68
C ARG A 70 36.96 -12.66 -52.80
N GLY A 71 37.61 -12.21 -51.72
CA GLY A 71 39.03 -11.95 -51.69
C GLY A 71 39.87 -13.22 -51.93
N LEU A 72 39.46 -14.34 -51.32
CA LEU A 72 40.11 -15.65 -51.52
C LEU A 72 39.97 -16.14 -52.96
N ASN A 73 38.80 -16.00 -53.57
CA ASN A 73 38.58 -16.38 -54.97
C ASN A 73 39.41 -15.55 -55.94
N ALA A 74 39.62 -14.28 -55.66
CA ALA A 74 40.36 -13.37 -56.53
C ALA A 74 41.89 -13.60 -56.52
N ASN A 75 42.41 -14.05 -55.35
CA ASN A 75 43.89 -14.16 -55.14
C ASN A 75 44.45 -15.58 -55.24
N SER A 76 43.61 -16.59 -55.46
CA SER A 76 44.05 -17.97 -55.41
C SER A 76 44.16 -18.63 -56.80
N THR A 77 45.40 -19.00 -57.20
CA THR A 77 45.67 -19.68 -58.44
C THR A 77 45.56 -21.22 -58.37
N LYS A 78 45.41 -21.80 -57.16
CA LYS A 78 45.32 -23.27 -57.00
C LYS A 78 43.93 -23.61 -56.37
N ARG A 79 43.17 -24.41 -57.14
CA ARG A 79 41.80 -24.83 -56.78
C ARG A 79 41.68 -25.52 -55.39
N ASN A 80 42.71 -26.33 -54.99
CA ASN A 80 42.72 -27.01 -53.70
C ASN A 80 42.91 -26.04 -52.52
N ASN A 81 43.73 -24.98 -52.70
CA ASN A 81 43.94 -23.99 -51.66
C ASN A 81 42.64 -23.14 -51.41
N VAL A 82 41.88 -22.79 -52.45
CA VAL A 82 40.60 -22.11 -52.38
C VAL A 82 39.60 -22.95 -51.57
N ARG A 83 39.54 -24.27 -51.89
CA ARG A 83 38.57 -25.16 -51.18
C ARG A 83 38.90 -25.30 -49.71
N ASN A 84 40.14 -25.45 -49.32
CA ASN A 84 40.61 -25.60 -47.96
C ASN A 84 40.35 -24.27 -47.16
N ASN A 85 40.65 -23.13 -47.79
CA ASN A 85 40.43 -21.81 -47.19
C ASN A 85 38.93 -21.49 -47.00
N LEU A 86 38.09 -21.88 -47.97
CA LEU A 86 36.63 -21.73 -47.85
C LEU A 86 36.06 -22.64 -46.77
N ALA A 87 36.58 -23.89 -46.64
CA ALA A 87 36.18 -24.79 -45.57
C ALA A 87 36.56 -24.23 -44.17
N GLY A 88 37.77 -23.65 -44.05
CA GLY A 88 38.21 -22.96 -42.83
C GLY A 88 37.35 -21.76 -42.47
N LEU A 89 36.98 -20.96 -43.49
CA LEU A 89 36.12 -19.82 -43.33
C LEU A 89 34.71 -20.21 -42.88
N ALA A 90 34.12 -21.23 -43.50
CA ALA A 90 32.82 -21.78 -43.11
C ALA A 90 32.82 -22.31 -41.66
N SER A 91 33.87 -23.03 -41.28
CA SER A 91 34.06 -23.54 -39.92
C SER A 91 34.23 -22.41 -38.89
N GLY A 92 34.98 -21.36 -39.23
CA GLY A 92 35.16 -20.16 -38.42
C GLY A 92 33.84 -19.42 -38.19
N ASN A 93 33.05 -19.24 -39.25
CA ASN A 93 31.75 -18.63 -39.19
C ASN A 93 30.76 -19.39 -38.30
N GLN A 94 30.72 -20.72 -38.47
CA GLN A 94 29.84 -21.52 -37.64
C GLN A 94 30.17 -21.38 -36.16
N ARG A 95 31.45 -21.27 -35.81
CA ARG A 95 31.86 -20.99 -34.41
C ARG A 95 31.42 -19.60 -33.96
N ASN A 96 31.57 -18.58 -34.81
CA ASN A 96 31.12 -17.22 -34.48
C ASN A 96 29.61 -17.14 -34.29
N PHE A 97 28.83 -17.79 -35.14
CA PHE A 97 27.37 -17.84 -34.97
C PHE A 97 26.97 -18.58 -33.69
N ASN A 98 27.57 -19.72 -33.41
CA ASN A 98 27.30 -20.46 -32.18
C ASN A 98 27.62 -19.59 -30.95
N GLN A 99 28.68 -18.79 -30.99
CA GLN A 99 29.03 -17.88 -29.91
C GLN A 99 28.01 -16.75 -29.77
N LEU A 100 27.56 -16.13 -30.89
CA LEU A 100 26.53 -15.11 -30.87
C LEU A 100 25.20 -15.64 -30.31
N TYR A 101 24.81 -16.86 -30.67
CA TYR A 101 23.60 -17.48 -30.10
C TYR A 101 23.76 -17.83 -28.63
N ALA A 102 24.92 -18.29 -28.19
CA ALA A 102 25.22 -18.54 -26.79
C ALA A 102 25.17 -17.22 -25.97
N ASP A 103 25.75 -16.14 -26.49
CA ASP A 103 25.72 -14.82 -25.88
C ASP A 103 24.29 -14.28 -25.80
N LYS A 104 23.51 -14.46 -26.87
CA LYS A 104 22.08 -14.12 -26.87
C LYS A 104 21.36 -14.85 -25.75
N PHE A 105 21.47 -16.16 -25.68
CA PHE A 105 20.82 -16.99 -24.67
C PHE A 105 21.22 -16.57 -23.25
N ASN A 106 22.51 -16.32 -23.01
CA ASN A 106 23.00 -15.89 -21.72
C ASN A 106 22.40 -14.51 -21.31
N ARG A 107 22.34 -13.56 -22.24
CA ARG A 107 21.77 -12.24 -21.98
C ARG A 107 20.27 -12.30 -21.74
N GLU A 108 19.53 -13.06 -22.55
CA GLU A 108 18.09 -13.25 -22.35
C GLU A 108 17.80 -13.93 -21.01
N SER A 109 18.58 -14.94 -20.63
CA SER A 109 18.48 -15.59 -19.33
C SER A 109 18.77 -14.63 -18.17
N GLN A 110 19.80 -13.78 -18.30
CA GLN A 110 20.10 -12.74 -17.30
C GLN A 110 18.94 -11.74 -17.16
N LEU A 111 18.38 -11.27 -18.27
CA LEU A 111 17.25 -10.34 -18.27
C LEU A 111 16.00 -10.97 -17.64
N GLN A 112 15.71 -12.24 -17.95
CA GLN A 112 14.62 -12.98 -17.33
C GLN A 112 14.82 -13.14 -15.83
N ASN A 113 16.05 -13.46 -15.39
CA ASN A 113 16.38 -13.55 -13.97
C ASN A 113 16.20 -12.19 -13.28
N MET A 114 16.67 -11.11 -13.90
CA MET A 114 16.48 -9.74 -13.37
C MET A 114 15.00 -9.38 -13.24
N GLN A 115 14.18 -9.70 -14.23
CA GLN A 115 12.73 -9.49 -14.18
C GLN A 115 12.08 -10.31 -13.05
N THR A 116 12.46 -11.57 -12.93
CA THR A 116 11.96 -12.45 -11.87
C THR A 116 12.32 -11.92 -10.49
N MET A 117 13.57 -11.46 -10.30
CA MET A 117 14.01 -10.88 -9.03
C MET A 117 13.30 -9.55 -8.73
N ALA A 118 13.11 -8.69 -9.73
CA ALA A 118 12.39 -7.43 -9.57
C ALA A 118 10.93 -7.68 -9.17
N ASN A 119 10.25 -8.61 -9.82
CA ASN A 119 8.88 -8.98 -9.50
C ASN A 119 8.76 -9.67 -8.14
N ALA A 120 9.71 -10.52 -7.75
CA ALA A 120 9.76 -11.12 -6.43
C ALA A 120 9.88 -10.04 -5.34
N LYS A 121 10.75 -9.03 -5.56
CA LYS A 121 10.90 -7.90 -4.66
C LYS A 121 9.63 -7.05 -4.58
N ALA A 122 8.99 -6.74 -5.72
CA ALA A 122 7.73 -6.02 -5.76
C ALA A 122 6.63 -6.79 -5.00
N ASN A 123 6.51 -8.10 -5.19
CA ASN A 123 5.57 -8.94 -4.46
C ASN A 123 5.83 -8.93 -2.95
N GLN A 124 7.10 -8.98 -2.52
CA GLN A 124 7.45 -8.89 -1.10
C GLN A 124 7.05 -7.53 -0.51
N LEU A 125 7.32 -6.42 -1.23
CA LEU A 125 6.92 -5.08 -0.81
C LEU A 125 5.40 -4.97 -0.76
N ASN A 126 4.69 -5.52 -1.75
CA ASN A 126 3.23 -5.52 -1.78
C ASN A 126 2.63 -6.29 -0.61
N ASN A 127 3.17 -7.46 -0.28
CA ASN A 127 2.72 -8.23 0.89
C ASN A 127 2.90 -7.43 2.18
N ASN A 128 4.04 -6.76 2.36
CA ASN A 128 4.27 -5.91 3.52
C ASN A 128 3.30 -4.71 3.53
N THR A 129 3.07 -4.09 2.37
CA THR A 129 2.13 -2.96 2.24
C THR A 129 0.70 -3.37 2.55
N ILE A 130 0.26 -4.56 2.09
CA ILE A 130 -1.06 -5.12 2.42
C ILE A 130 -1.17 -5.33 3.93
N PHE A 131 -0.17 -5.96 4.54
CA PHE A 131 -0.15 -6.20 5.98
C PHE A 131 -0.18 -4.89 6.79
N ASP A 132 0.59 -3.88 6.38
CA ASP A 132 0.57 -2.54 6.99
C ASP A 132 -0.80 -1.88 6.87
N ASN A 133 -1.44 -1.97 5.69
CA ASN A 133 -2.76 -1.41 5.46
C ASN A 133 -3.84 -2.10 6.32
N GLU A 134 -3.77 -3.42 6.45
CA GLU A 134 -4.67 -4.20 7.30
C GLU A 134 -4.50 -3.84 8.78
N ASN A 135 -3.26 -3.73 9.26
CA ASN A 135 -2.98 -3.32 10.64
C ASN A 135 -3.45 -1.89 10.91
N ALA A 136 -3.20 -0.95 9.99
CA ALA A 136 -3.68 0.43 10.13
C ALA A 136 -5.21 0.50 10.21
N LEU A 137 -5.91 -0.31 9.42
CA LEU A 137 -7.37 -0.41 9.47
C LEU A 137 -7.87 -1.04 10.78
N LEU A 138 -7.20 -2.09 11.25
CA LEU A 138 -7.50 -2.74 12.53
C LEU A 138 -7.33 -1.77 13.70
N ASP A 139 -6.21 -1.05 13.73
CA ASP A 139 -5.93 -0.04 14.76
C ASP A 139 -6.96 1.09 14.73
N PHE A 140 -7.31 1.57 13.57
CA PHE A 140 -8.37 2.56 13.41
C PHE A 140 -9.72 2.07 13.97
N ASN A 141 -10.11 0.83 13.62
CA ASN A 141 -11.36 0.23 14.10
C ASN A 141 -11.35 0.07 15.63
N ASN A 142 -10.21 -0.33 16.21
CA ASN A 142 -10.04 -0.43 17.65
C ASN A 142 -10.11 0.93 18.34
N GLN A 143 -9.47 1.97 17.78
CA GLN A 143 -9.56 3.33 18.29
C GLN A 143 -10.99 3.86 18.26
N LYS A 144 -11.69 3.66 17.14
CA LYS A 144 -13.10 4.06 17.00
C LYS A 144 -14.02 3.32 17.97
N ARG A 145 -13.79 2.02 18.17
CA ARG A 145 -14.51 1.22 19.16
C ARG A 145 -14.25 1.70 20.58
N ASN A 146 -13.00 1.98 20.93
CA ASN A 146 -12.62 2.49 22.23
C ASN A 146 -13.21 3.88 22.50
N ALA A 147 -13.20 4.76 21.51
CA ALA A 147 -13.83 6.08 21.60
C ALA A 147 -15.34 5.96 21.87
N LYS A 148 -16.04 5.07 21.15
CA LYS A 148 -17.46 4.77 21.39
C LYS A 148 -17.71 4.24 22.79
N ALA A 149 -16.88 3.30 23.28
CA ALA A 149 -17.03 2.74 24.61
C ALA A 149 -16.81 3.78 25.72
N LYS A 150 -15.79 4.62 25.59
CA LYS A 150 -15.53 5.74 26.52
C LYS A 150 -16.68 6.72 26.53
N PHE A 151 -17.22 7.06 25.37
CA PHE A 151 -18.37 7.95 25.24
C PHE A 151 -19.62 7.37 25.89
N ALA A 152 -19.93 6.10 25.64
CA ALA A 152 -21.06 5.41 26.29
C ALA A 152 -20.90 5.38 27.83
N SER A 153 -19.69 5.10 28.33
CA SER A 153 -19.40 5.11 29.78
C SER A 153 -19.57 6.50 30.38
N ALA A 154 -19.16 7.57 29.69
CA ALA A 154 -19.33 8.94 30.15
C ALA A 154 -20.82 9.32 30.29
N ILE A 155 -21.64 8.97 29.30
CA ILE A 155 -23.09 9.18 29.34
C ILE A 155 -23.71 8.42 30.52
N THR A 156 -23.35 7.17 30.71
CA THR A 156 -23.87 6.32 31.79
C THR A 156 -23.52 6.91 33.16
N ASN A 157 -22.27 7.32 33.36
CA ASN A 157 -21.80 7.92 34.60
C ASN A 157 -22.51 9.24 34.91
N ASP A 158 -22.68 10.09 33.91
CA ASP A 158 -23.39 11.36 34.07
C ASP A 158 -24.86 11.12 34.38
N ALA A 159 -25.52 10.13 33.77
CA ALA A 159 -26.88 9.74 34.06
C ALA A 159 -27.04 9.24 35.51
N MET A 160 -26.11 8.40 36.00
CA MET A 160 -26.10 7.92 37.39
C MET A 160 -25.91 9.07 38.37
N ASN A 161 -24.99 9.99 38.09
CA ASN A 161 -24.75 11.18 38.93
C ASN A 161 -26.00 12.05 39.04
N LEU A 162 -26.70 12.27 37.92
CA LEU A 162 -27.98 13.03 37.92
C LEU A 162 -29.07 12.31 38.71
N MET A 163 -29.18 10.98 38.62
CA MET A 163 -30.14 10.21 39.41
C MET A 163 -29.82 10.31 40.90
N THR A 164 -28.54 10.17 41.28
CA THR A 164 -28.12 10.30 42.69
C THR A 164 -28.41 11.67 43.25
N GLN A 165 -28.14 12.73 42.49
CA GLN A 165 -28.47 14.10 42.90
C GLN A 165 -29.96 14.30 43.10
N ARG A 166 -30.82 13.79 42.20
CA ARG A 166 -32.28 13.85 42.34
C ARG A 166 -32.78 13.10 43.56
N THR A 167 -32.23 11.91 43.83
CA THR A 167 -32.57 11.11 44.99
C THR A 167 -32.23 11.85 46.29
N ASN A 168 -31.01 12.44 46.35
CA ASN A 168 -30.56 13.21 47.49
C ASN A 168 -31.46 14.47 47.73
N GLN A 169 -31.81 15.18 46.65
CA GLN A 169 -32.73 16.34 46.75
C GLN A 169 -34.09 15.93 47.30
N ARG A 170 -34.70 14.85 46.78
CA ARG A 170 -35.97 14.33 47.27
C ARG A 170 -35.90 13.92 48.74
N SER A 171 -34.79 13.29 49.16
CA SER A 171 -34.59 12.92 50.57
C SER A 171 -34.48 14.15 51.46
N GLN A 172 -33.79 15.20 51.02
CA GLN A 172 -33.70 16.46 51.76
C GLN A 172 -35.05 17.18 51.81
N GLU A 173 -35.81 17.22 50.72
CA GLU A 173 -37.15 17.79 50.69
C GLU A 173 -38.12 17.05 51.64
N ALA A 174 -38.07 15.70 51.65
CA ALA A 174 -38.87 14.90 52.53
C ALA A 174 -38.48 15.11 54.02
N MET A 175 -37.19 15.25 54.33
CA MET A 175 -36.75 15.62 55.68
C MET A 175 -37.24 17.00 56.13
N LEU A 176 -37.15 18.00 55.22
CA LEU A 176 -37.62 19.34 55.53
C LEU A 176 -39.14 19.39 55.69
N GLU A 177 -39.89 18.57 54.98
CA GLU A 177 -41.33 18.47 55.08
C GLU A 177 -41.75 17.77 56.42
N ALA A 178 -40.99 16.75 56.86
CA ALA A 178 -41.21 16.07 58.14
C ALA A 178 -40.86 16.94 59.36
N LEU A 179 -40.10 18.00 59.22
CA LEU A 179 -39.69 18.92 60.25
C LEU A 179 -40.61 20.19 60.31
N LYS A 180 -41.61 20.27 59.46
CA LYS A 180 -42.63 21.35 59.61
C LYS A 180 -43.56 21.07 60.75
N PRO A 181 -43.78 22.06 61.68
CA PRO A 181 -44.68 21.91 62.83
C PRO A 181 -46.15 21.74 62.44
#